data_8cdf0ccd13e9c231060bfbd5a0d536b7
#
_entry.id   8cdf0ccd13e9c231060bfbd5a0d536b7
#
_cell.length_a   1.000
_cell.length_b   1.000
_cell.length_c   1.000
_cell.angle_alpha   90.00
_cell.angle_beta   90.00
_cell.angle_gamma   90.00
#
_symmetry.space_group_name_H-M   'P 1'
#
loop_
_entity.id
_entity.type
_entity.pdbx_description
1 polymer ?
#
loop_
_entity_poly.entity_id
_entity_poly.type
_entity_poly.pdbx_seq_one_letter_code
_entity_poly.pdbx_strand_id
1 'polypeptide(L)'
;MKLKKFIPFCFLFIGTLALPQPSFAEEKIEVIPIIQSSKGLSGKYFNYLDGKPELRLLKVKIPVGLKTPIHTHPSPMLIHVNRGRLKHMRGEEINFFKAGDAFIESNNGGSHYVKNVGKKTAILHVGVVSVVGMPTAINE
;
A
#
# COMPACT_ATOMS: atom_id res chain seq x y z
N MET A 1 -48.21 -63.83 -53.30
CA MET A 1 -47.80 -62.43 -53.28
C MET A 1 -47.69 -61.99 -51.80
N LYS A 2 -46.46 -61.94 -51.24
CA LYS A 2 -46.23 -61.63 -49.81
C LYS A 2 -45.84 -60.16 -49.68
N LEU A 3 -46.69 -59.40 -49.01
CA LEU A 3 -46.50 -57.99 -48.68
C LEU A 3 -45.46 -57.85 -47.55
N LYS A 4 -44.29 -57.28 -47.83
CA LYS A 4 -43.29 -56.93 -46.80
C LYS A 4 -43.72 -55.61 -46.14
N LYS A 5 -43.95 -55.65 -44.83
CA LYS A 5 -44.22 -54.47 -43.98
C LYS A 5 -42.87 -53.76 -43.71
N PHE A 6 -42.76 -52.51 -44.17
CA PHE A 6 -41.66 -51.67 -43.84
C PHE A 6 -41.96 -50.98 -42.47
N ILE A 7 -41.07 -51.19 -41.50
CA ILE A 7 -41.15 -50.46 -40.21
C ILE A 7 -40.20 -49.28 -40.29
N PRO A 8 -40.62 -48.05 -40.17
CA PRO A 8 -39.69 -46.92 -40.14
C PRO A 8 -38.98 -46.87 -38.77
N PHE A 9 -37.67 -46.93 -38.79
CA PHE A 9 -36.82 -46.77 -37.60
C PHE A 9 -36.70 -45.26 -37.31
N CYS A 10 -37.43 -44.76 -36.29
CA CYS A 10 -37.31 -43.36 -35.83
C CYS A 10 -36.03 -43.20 -35.02
N PHE A 11 -35.03 -42.57 -35.59
CA PHE A 11 -33.82 -42.17 -34.87
C PHE A 11 -34.16 -40.96 -33.96
N LEU A 12 -34.24 -41.23 -32.66
CA LEU A 12 -34.38 -40.18 -31.64
C LEU A 12 -32.99 -39.51 -31.42
N PHE A 13 -32.81 -38.31 -31.98
CA PHE A 13 -31.62 -37.52 -31.73
C PHE A 13 -31.75 -36.89 -30.34
N ILE A 14 -31.07 -37.48 -29.32
CA ILE A 14 -30.95 -36.86 -28.00
C ILE A 14 -29.83 -35.84 -28.11
N GLY A 15 -30.20 -34.58 -28.35
CA GLY A 15 -29.29 -33.46 -28.28
C GLY A 15 -28.85 -33.23 -26.82
N THR A 16 -27.62 -33.56 -26.48
CA THR A 16 -27.05 -33.19 -25.18
C THR A 16 -26.86 -31.66 -25.14
N LEU A 17 -27.69 -30.99 -24.35
CA LEU A 17 -27.52 -29.58 -24.04
C LEU A 17 -26.30 -29.42 -23.14
N ALA A 18 -25.17 -29.05 -23.71
CA ALA A 18 -23.96 -28.73 -22.94
C ALA A 18 -24.20 -27.43 -22.18
N LEU A 19 -24.36 -27.53 -20.85
CA LEU A 19 -24.41 -26.37 -19.98
C LEU A 19 -23.01 -25.71 -19.97
N PRO A 20 -22.93 -24.38 -20.05
CA PRO A 20 -21.65 -23.69 -19.93
C PRO A 20 -21.06 -23.97 -18.55
N GLN A 21 -19.87 -24.56 -18.52
CA GLN A 21 -19.11 -24.79 -17.29
C GLN A 21 -18.61 -23.41 -16.81
N PRO A 22 -18.75 -23.09 -15.51
CA PRO A 22 -18.18 -21.87 -14.97
C PRO A 22 -16.65 -21.95 -15.13
N SER A 23 -16.10 -21.04 -15.91
CA SER A 23 -14.65 -20.87 -16.00
C SER A 23 -14.18 -20.17 -14.72
N PHE A 24 -13.62 -20.92 -13.78
CA PHE A 24 -12.88 -20.32 -12.66
C PHE A 24 -11.56 -19.81 -13.25
N ALA A 25 -11.41 -18.48 -13.31
CA ALA A 25 -10.10 -17.88 -13.57
C ALA A 25 -9.16 -18.32 -12.44
N GLU A 26 -8.02 -18.89 -12.79
CA GLU A 26 -6.99 -19.26 -11.83
C GLU A 26 -6.46 -17.97 -11.17
N GLU A 27 -6.74 -17.78 -9.88
CA GLU A 27 -6.23 -16.64 -9.12
C GLU A 27 -4.71 -16.81 -8.97
N LYS A 28 -3.95 -15.80 -9.45
CA LYS A 28 -2.49 -15.77 -9.36
C LYS A 28 -2.05 -14.81 -8.27
N ILE A 29 -0.93 -15.16 -7.62
CA ILE A 29 -0.27 -14.23 -6.68
C ILE A 29 0.27 -13.05 -7.49
N GLU A 30 -0.18 -11.85 -7.12
CA GLU A 30 0.33 -10.60 -7.69
C GLU A 30 1.17 -9.87 -6.65
N VAL A 31 2.32 -9.34 -7.07
CA VAL A 31 3.18 -8.51 -6.23
C VAL A 31 3.23 -7.11 -6.85
N ILE A 32 2.54 -6.18 -6.19
CA ILE A 32 2.42 -4.80 -6.66
C ILE A 32 3.14 -3.88 -5.67
N PRO A 33 4.24 -3.22 -6.05
CA PRO A 33 4.92 -2.28 -5.17
C PRO A 33 4.03 -1.03 -4.97
N ILE A 34 3.75 -0.68 -3.72
CA ILE A 34 3.01 0.54 -3.37
C ILE A 34 3.93 1.75 -3.54
N ILE A 35 5.21 1.60 -3.21
CA ILE A 35 6.25 2.60 -3.42
C ILE A 35 7.61 1.93 -3.57
N GLN A 36 8.44 2.48 -4.44
CA GLN A 36 9.84 2.10 -4.61
C GLN A 36 10.63 3.35 -5.01
N SER A 37 11.62 3.75 -4.19
CA SER A 37 12.47 4.90 -4.47
C SER A 37 13.77 4.81 -3.68
N SER A 38 14.82 5.40 -4.18
CA SER A 38 16.07 5.66 -3.48
C SER A 38 16.12 7.06 -2.85
N LYS A 39 15.08 7.88 -3.10
CA LYS A 39 14.97 9.25 -2.58
C LYS A 39 13.76 9.37 -1.67
N GLY A 40 13.90 10.18 -0.64
CA GLY A 40 12.78 10.62 0.19
C GLY A 40 11.94 11.69 -0.49
N LEU A 41 10.88 12.11 0.18
CA LEU A 41 9.94 13.13 -0.28
C LEU A 41 10.62 14.49 -0.59
N SER A 42 11.73 14.80 0.09
CA SER A 42 12.56 15.97 -0.16
C SER A 42 13.37 15.94 -1.47
N GLY A 43 13.27 14.87 -2.26
CA GLY A 43 14.09 14.65 -3.44
C GLY A 43 15.53 14.22 -3.16
N LYS A 44 15.95 14.18 -1.88
CA LYS A 44 17.31 13.78 -1.47
C LYS A 44 17.41 12.27 -1.32
N TYR A 45 18.56 11.70 -1.67
CA TYR A 45 18.88 10.31 -1.40
C TYR A 45 18.92 10.08 0.12
N PHE A 46 18.40 8.96 0.57
CA PHE A 46 18.59 8.52 1.95
C PHE A 46 19.84 7.64 2.05
N ASN A 47 20.42 7.57 3.24
CA ASN A 47 21.55 6.70 3.55
C ASN A 47 21.14 5.66 4.59
N TYR A 48 21.65 4.44 4.46
CA TYR A 48 21.61 3.49 5.56
C TYR A 48 22.64 3.88 6.60
N LEU A 49 22.31 3.62 7.86
CA LEU A 49 23.18 3.95 8.99
C LEU A 49 24.16 2.81 9.26
N ASP A 50 25.36 3.16 9.64
CA ASP A 50 26.36 2.22 10.16
C ASP A 50 26.04 1.86 11.61
N GLY A 51 26.09 0.57 11.96
CA GLY A 51 25.83 0.07 13.30
C GLY A 51 25.04 -1.23 13.32
N LYS A 52 24.63 -1.67 14.52
CA LYS A 52 23.81 -2.88 14.67
C LYS A 52 22.42 -2.63 14.12
N PRO A 53 21.99 -3.33 13.06
CA PRO A 53 20.70 -3.06 12.40
C PRO A 53 19.50 -3.23 13.33
N GLU A 54 18.51 -2.36 13.17
CA GLU A 54 17.21 -2.44 13.81
C GLU A 54 16.11 -2.05 12.84
N LEU A 55 15.06 -2.89 12.72
CA LEU A 55 13.84 -2.57 11.98
C LEU A 55 12.71 -2.33 12.98
N ARG A 56 11.97 -1.25 12.77
CA ARG A 56 10.78 -0.93 13.56
C ARG A 56 9.57 -0.78 12.65
N LEU A 57 8.43 -1.35 13.05
CA LEU A 57 7.14 -1.07 12.44
C LEU A 57 6.25 -0.39 13.49
N LEU A 58 5.95 0.88 13.25
CA LEU A 58 5.19 1.71 14.16
C LEU A 58 3.77 1.95 13.63
N LYS A 59 2.81 2.03 14.54
CA LYS A 59 1.46 2.50 14.26
C LYS A 59 1.30 3.89 14.86
N VAL A 60 1.24 4.91 14.03
CA VAL A 60 1.06 6.30 14.44
C VAL A 60 -0.40 6.69 14.25
N LYS A 61 -0.99 7.31 15.28
CA LYS A 61 -2.36 7.84 15.26
C LYS A 61 -2.32 9.36 15.42
N ILE A 62 -2.88 10.08 14.46
CA ILE A 62 -2.97 11.55 14.51
C ILE A 62 -4.47 11.92 14.57
N PRO A 63 -4.99 12.40 15.71
CA PRO A 63 -6.36 12.87 15.83
C PRO A 63 -6.68 14.00 14.84
N VAL A 64 -7.98 14.22 14.57
CA VAL A 64 -8.44 15.27 13.65
C VAL A 64 -7.89 16.65 14.06
N GLY A 65 -7.32 17.37 13.09
CA GLY A 65 -6.80 18.72 13.29
C GLY A 65 -5.42 18.80 13.98
N LEU A 66 -4.95 17.71 14.62
CA LEU A 66 -3.65 17.70 15.26
C LEU A 66 -2.51 17.54 14.25
N LYS A 67 -1.34 17.98 14.65
CA LYS A 67 -0.07 17.83 13.90
C LYS A 67 1.02 17.26 14.82
N THR A 68 2.01 16.63 14.21
CA THR A 68 3.25 16.28 14.91
C THR A 68 4.01 17.54 15.31
N PRO A 69 4.91 17.50 16.31
CA PRO A 69 5.94 18.53 16.47
C PRO A 69 6.72 18.72 15.17
N ILE A 70 7.42 19.83 15.01
CA ILE A 70 8.42 19.99 13.98
C ILE A 70 9.59 19.09 14.35
N HIS A 71 10.05 18.25 13.42
CA HIS A 71 11.07 17.23 13.69
C HIS A 71 11.82 16.83 12.42
N THR A 72 12.95 16.16 12.65
CA THR A 72 13.75 15.48 11.63
C THR A 72 13.81 13.98 11.93
N HIS A 73 14.26 13.20 10.95
CA HIS A 73 14.51 11.78 11.15
C HIS A 73 15.99 11.46 10.96
N PRO A 74 16.64 10.79 11.93
CA PRO A 74 18.01 10.32 11.77
C PRO A 74 18.11 9.05 10.91
N SER A 75 17.00 8.37 10.66
CA SER A 75 16.90 7.12 9.90
C SER A 75 15.92 7.24 8.75
N PRO A 76 16.15 6.55 7.61
CA PRO A 76 15.16 6.51 6.55
C PRO A 76 13.91 5.75 6.99
N MET A 77 12.76 6.25 6.56
CA MET A 77 11.45 5.73 6.96
C MET A 77 10.55 5.56 5.75
N LEU A 78 9.79 4.46 5.76
CA LEU A 78 8.73 4.16 4.80
C LEU A 78 7.38 4.36 5.48
N ILE A 79 6.59 5.30 5.01
CA ILE A 79 5.29 5.63 5.57
C ILE A 79 4.18 5.18 4.64
N HIS A 80 3.21 4.41 5.16
CA HIS A 80 1.98 4.05 4.47
C HIS A 80 0.78 4.62 5.22
N VAL A 81 -0.08 5.34 4.52
CA VAL A 81 -1.31 5.92 5.08
C VAL A 81 -2.41 4.86 5.05
N ASN A 82 -2.63 4.21 6.18
CA ASN A 82 -3.69 3.19 6.30
C ASN A 82 -5.09 3.82 6.35
N ARG A 83 -5.23 5.02 6.98
CA ARG A 83 -6.50 5.74 7.09
C ARG A 83 -6.28 7.23 7.27
N GLY A 84 -7.19 8.04 6.71
CA GLY A 84 -7.22 9.48 6.92
C GLY A 84 -6.70 10.29 5.75
N ARG A 85 -6.47 11.56 6.03
CA ARG A 85 -5.92 12.52 5.07
C ARG A 85 -4.92 13.42 5.78
N LEU A 86 -3.75 13.52 5.21
CA LEU A 86 -2.61 14.22 5.79
C LEU A 86 -2.19 15.39 4.93
N LYS A 87 -1.70 16.44 5.59
CA LYS A 87 -0.89 17.51 5.02
C LYS A 87 0.51 17.39 5.60
N HIS A 88 1.51 17.19 4.76
CA HIS A 88 2.92 17.21 5.11
C HIS A 88 3.48 18.59 4.74
N MET A 89 4.25 19.21 5.64
CA MET A 89 4.85 20.53 5.45
C MET A 89 6.34 20.47 5.76
N ARG A 90 7.16 20.90 4.78
CA ARG A 90 8.62 21.07 4.91
C ARG A 90 8.99 22.44 4.33
N GLY A 91 9.24 23.42 5.18
CA GLY A 91 9.37 24.80 4.72
C GLY A 91 8.11 25.23 3.97
N GLU A 92 8.27 25.68 2.73
CA GLU A 92 7.17 26.05 1.84
C GLU A 92 6.58 24.88 1.04
N GLU A 93 7.25 23.72 1.04
CA GLU A 93 6.78 22.52 0.35
C GLU A 93 5.58 21.90 1.06
N ILE A 94 4.50 21.71 0.32
CA ILE A 94 3.25 21.11 0.83
C ILE A 94 2.90 19.89 0.01
N ASN A 95 2.73 18.76 0.69
CA ASN A 95 2.24 17.53 0.09
C ASN A 95 0.98 17.03 0.80
N PHE A 96 0.07 16.41 0.08
CA PHE A 96 -1.15 15.81 0.62
C PHE A 96 -1.15 14.32 0.35
N PHE A 97 -1.55 13.55 1.38
CA PHE A 97 -1.66 12.10 1.32
C PHE A 97 -3.01 11.64 1.82
N LYS A 98 -3.53 10.55 1.25
CA LYS A 98 -4.78 9.90 1.64
C LYS A 98 -4.56 8.42 1.91
N ALA A 99 -5.56 7.73 2.42
CA ALA A 99 -5.52 6.28 2.60
C ALA A 99 -5.12 5.56 1.29
N GLY A 100 -4.15 4.65 1.39
CA GLY A 100 -3.53 3.93 0.28
C GLY A 100 -2.23 4.56 -0.23
N ASP A 101 -1.99 5.85 0.02
CA ASP A 101 -0.76 6.51 -0.40
C ASP A 101 0.42 6.09 0.50
N ALA A 102 1.64 6.14 -0.07
CA ALA A 102 2.87 5.94 0.67
C ALA A 102 3.92 6.99 0.28
N PHE A 103 4.85 7.26 1.20
CA PHE A 103 5.99 8.13 0.94
C PHE A 103 7.19 7.71 1.79
N ILE A 104 8.37 8.19 1.40
CA ILE A 104 9.63 7.92 2.10
C ILE A 104 10.15 9.23 2.70
N GLU A 105 10.49 9.20 4.00
CA GLU A 105 11.28 10.23 4.63
C GLU A 105 12.76 9.83 4.64
N SER A 106 13.60 10.73 4.16
CA SER A 106 15.04 10.54 4.18
C SER A 106 15.65 11.12 5.45
N ASN A 107 16.72 10.51 5.94
CA ASN A 107 17.47 10.99 7.11
C ASN A 107 18.25 12.30 6.88
N ASN A 108 18.15 12.87 5.71
CA ASN A 108 18.66 14.20 5.36
C ASN A 108 17.59 15.09 4.72
N GLY A 109 16.31 14.77 4.97
CA GLY A 109 15.15 15.45 4.40
C GLY A 109 14.90 16.86 4.93
N GLY A 110 15.41 17.19 6.11
CA GLY A 110 15.14 18.44 6.81
C GLY A 110 13.87 18.40 7.65
N SER A 111 13.68 19.50 8.41
CA SER A 111 12.58 19.63 9.38
C SER A 111 11.22 19.72 8.72
N HIS A 112 10.27 19.03 9.29
CA HIS A 112 8.90 18.98 8.78
C HIS A 112 7.89 18.63 9.90
N TYR A 113 6.61 18.75 9.56
CA TYR A 113 5.52 18.21 10.36
C TYR A 113 4.43 17.59 9.47
N VAL A 114 3.64 16.71 10.07
CA VAL A 114 2.47 16.10 9.43
C VAL A 114 1.22 16.47 10.21
N LYS A 115 0.20 17.00 9.53
CA LYS A 115 -1.09 17.39 10.11
C LYS A 115 -2.21 16.51 9.56
N ASN A 116 -3.09 16.04 10.42
CA ASN A 116 -4.34 15.42 9.98
C ASN A 116 -5.34 16.50 9.52
N VAL A 117 -5.65 16.53 8.26
CA VAL A 117 -6.63 17.42 7.61
C VAL A 117 -7.92 16.71 7.21
N GLY A 118 -8.06 15.46 7.63
CA GLY A 118 -9.25 14.63 7.40
C GLY A 118 -10.31 14.80 8.46
N LYS A 119 -11.40 14.03 8.35
CA LYS A 119 -12.56 14.04 9.26
C LYS A 119 -12.54 12.91 10.30
N LYS A 120 -11.52 12.05 10.27
CA LYS A 120 -11.32 10.92 11.21
C LYS A 120 -9.86 10.88 11.64
N THR A 121 -9.55 10.25 12.77
CA THR A 121 -8.16 9.98 13.19
C THR A 121 -7.41 9.30 12.06
N ALA A 122 -6.31 9.88 11.63
CA ALA A 122 -5.40 9.28 10.66
C ALA A 122 -4.61 8.16 11.34
N ILE A 123 -4.35 7.09 10.58
CA ILE A 123 -3.54 5.95 11.00
C ILE A 123 -2.46 5.73 9.95
N LEU A 124 -1.22 5.76 10.40
CA LEU A 124 -0.05 5.47 9.58
C LEU A 124 0.62 4.20 10.07
N HIS A 125 1.15 3.42 9.13
CA HIS A 125 2.15 2.40 9.42
C HIS A 125 3.49 2.92 8.92
N VAL A 126 4.47 2.91 9.82
CA VAL A 126 5.79 3.51 9.56
C VAL A 126 6.86 2.45 9.79
N GLY A 127 7.49 2.01 8.70
CA GLY A 127 8.68 1.18 8.72
C GLY A 127 9.92 2.05 8.88
N VAL A 128 10.75 1.78 9.88
CA VAL A 128 12.00 2.51 10.14
C VAL A 128 13.17 1.57 9.91
N VAL A 129 14.10 1.96 9.05
CA VAL A 129 15.36 1.24 8.80
C VAL A 129 16.46 1.94 9.60
N SER A 130 16.81 1.40 10.74
CA SER A 130 17.62 2.10 11.76
C SER A 130 18.73 1.22 12.31
N VAL A 131 19.40 1.73 13.33
CA VAL A 131 20.35 1.02 14.17
C VAL A 131 19.92 1.10 15.63
N VAL A 132 20.36 0.13 16.45
CA VAL A 132 20.03 0.06 17.88
C VAL A 132 20.42 1.35 18.59
N GLY A 133 19.49 1.91 19.38
CA GLY A 133 19.69 3.14 20.15
C GLY A 133 19.40 4.43 19.38
N MET A 134 19.18 4.40 18.08
CA MET A 134 18.84 5.59 17.30
C MET A 134 17.37 6.00 17.55
N PRO A 135 17.08 7.27 17.87
CA PRO A 135 15.70 7.72 18.03
C PRO A 135 14.92 7.68 16.70
N THR A 136 13.60 7.60 16.78
CA THR A 136 12.74 7.62 15.59
C THR A 136 12.64 9.03 14.98
N ALA A 137 12.63 10.05 15.85
CA ALA A 137 12.55 11.46 15.46
C ALA A 137 13.36 12.31 16.44
N ILE A 138 13.81 13.47 15.97
CA ILE A 138 14.47 14.52 16.77
C ILE A 138 13.57 15.75 16.64
N ASN A 139 12.94 16.14 17.76
CA ASN A 139 12.09 17.32 17.82
C ASN A 139 12.93 18.59 17.90
N GLU A 140 12.42 19.66 17.28
CA GLU A 140 12.95 21.04 17.40
C GLU A 140 12.23 21.81 18.48
#